data_b49965374f9ecd48daf617f5a50bfe07
#
_entry.id   b49965374f9ecd48daf617f5a50bfe07
#
_cell.length_a   1.000
_cell.length_b   1.000
_cell.length_c   1.000
_cell.angle_alpha   90.00
_cell.angle_beta   90.00
_cell.angle_gamma   90.00
#
_symmetry.space_group_name_H-M   'P 1'
#
loop_
_entity.id
_entity.type
_entity.pdbx_description
1 polymer ?
#
loop_
_entity_poly.entity_id
_entity_poly.type
_entity_poly.pdbx_seq_one_letter_code
_entity_poly.pdbx_strand_id
1 'polypeptide(L)'
;MKYIHAFLSVLAIASITPWFGCASDSSEAGYSPIDGFSTGDPNVGISSGGEGGSPPLPPEEELESNYSAPVATGKYVWIANPTSGRVAYIDATTLEVNVVEAGNAPTYVAAIPDANADVAIVLNVLSYDATVLRATGTNLTADSLPVPSSGNAWAVAKDGRWAIAWTDARRIDMADPIDGFQDITVLDLKSGAMKSTPLTVGYRPVAVAFDQAEKRAFAITQDGISVIALDGTAPVVAKNIKLTEMPSQDATTRDVAITPDGAYALVRPDGETAVHVFSLVDGSRTDVFLPSEPTDLDLSPDGTVAVAVVRDTNQVALLPVPGIVADPLNFPLISVPNATIGSASLAAQSPLALLYTNATPNPVLTLLDTSAPAPNPRQIQLWAPVKAVFPTEDAAHAIVVHEAGGMIGSEYPAAMSVVPIANDLPAKLTGLDAPVISVAVSPSGHEALVATGDEMHPQFRLYYASMPSLEVKKVQLASQPIAAGIVACAKRGYVAQKHPDGRITFVDFQTGSVLTLTGFELASQVIDGSNP
;
A
#
# COMPACT_ATOMS: atom_id res chain seq x y z
N MET A 1 -14.90 69.94 27.76
CA MET A 1 -14.96 68.73 28.63
C MET A 1 -15.64 67.64 27.85
N LYS A 2 -14.89 66.72 27.29
CA LYS A 2 -15.39 65.57 26.51
C LYS A 2 -14.82 64.28 27.14
N TYR A 3 -15.69 63.45 27.66
CA TYR A 3 -15.35 62.13 28.14
C TYR A 3 -15.25 61.17 26.96
N ILE A 4 -14.11 60.50 26.82
CA ILE A 4 -13.89 59.40 25.88
C ILE A 4 -14.02 58.13 26.66
N HIS A 5 -15.04 57.32 26.32
CA HIS A 5 -15.19 55.96 26.83
C HIS A 5 -14.38 55.01 25.94
N ALA A 6 -13.40 54.36 26.55
CA ALA A 6 -12.66 53.25 25.92
C ALA A 6 -13.46 51.96 26.08
N PHE A 7 -13.86 51.34 24.98
CA PHE A 7 -14.41 49.99 24.94
C PHE A 7 -13.24 48.98 24.94
N LEU A 8 -13.13 48.20 26.01
CA LEU A 8 -12.29 47.03 26.03
C LEU A 8 -13.04 45.88 25.33
N SER A 9 -12.62 45.51 24.15
CA SER A 9 -13.06 44.28 23.50
C SER A 9 -12.25 43.11 24.06
N VAL A 10 -12.88 42.27 24.86
CA VAL A 10 -12.32 40.97 25.28
C VAL A 10 -12.45 40.03 24.12
N LEU A 11 -11.32 39.73 23.46
CA LEU A 11 -11.23 38.66 22.49
C LEU A 11 -11.22 37.32 23.24
N ALA A 12 -12.33 36.62 23.25
CA ALA A 12 -12.39 35.23 23.65
C ALA A 12 -11.70 34.39 22.58
N ILE A 13 -10.47 33.96 22.85
CA ILE A 13 -9.79 32.95 22.05
C ILE A 13 -10.47 31.62 22.40
N ALA A 14 -11.42 31.22 21.55
CA ALA A 14 -11.89 29.86 21.55
C ALA A 14 -10.74 28.99 21.06
N SER A 15 -10.09 28.28 21.98
CA SER A 15 -9.18 27.20 21.67
C SER A 15 -9.99 26.09 20.99
N ILE A 16 -9.95 26.05 19.66
CA ILE A 16 -10.40 24.92 18.88
C ILE A 16 -9.34 23.85 19.09
N THR A 17 -9.52 22.99 20.07
CA THR A 17 -8.86 21.70 20.10
C THR A 17 -9.40 20.93 18.91
N PRO A 18 -8.55 20.50 17.95
CA PRO A 18 -9.01 19.57 16.94
C PRO A 18 -9.40 18.29 17.68
N TRP A 19 -10.67 17.95 17.63
CA TRP A 19 -11.12 16.61 17.89
C TRP A 19 -10.55 15.75 16.75
N PHE A 20 -9.41 15.12 17.01
CA PHE A 20 -9.02 13.95 16.26
C PHE A 20 -10.02 12.85 16.60
N GLY A 21 -11.13 12.80 15.88
CA GLY A 21 -11.86 11.56 15.74
C GLY A 21 -10.85 10.55 15.19
N CYS A 22 -10.88 9.32 15.69
CA CYS A 22 -10.24 8.19 15.03
C CYS A 22 -10.95 7.99 13.68
N ALA A 23 -10.73 8.89 12.71
CA ALA A 23 -10.98 8.56 11.33
C ALA A 23 -10.03 7.41 11.03
N SER A 24 -10.56 6.29 10.56
CA SER A 24 -9.76 5.25 9.96
C SER A 24 -9.11 5.87 8.72
N ASP A 25 -7.95 6.51 8.89
CA ASP A 25 -7.05 6.57 7.76
C ASP A 25 -6.82 5.12 7.38
N SER A 26 -7.39 4.71 6.26
CA SER A 26 -7.01 3.49 5.58
C SER A 26 -5.61 3.72 5.03
N SER A 27 -4.67 3.90 5.96
CA SER A 27 -3.27 3.69 5.65
C SER A 27 -3.21 2.25 5.19
N GLU A 28 -2.90 2.10 3.95
CA GLU A 28 -2.64 0.91 3.19
C GLU A 28 -2.54 -0.33 4.05
N ALA A 29 -3.48 -1.27 3.85
CA ALA A 29 -3.48 -2.57 4.52
C ALA A 29 -2.06 -3.10 4.50
N GLY A 30 -1.56 -3.53 5.66
CA GLY A 30 -0.18 -3.91 5.84
C GLY A 30 0.34 -4.68 4.63
N TYR A 31 1.39 -4.18 4.02
CA TYR A 31 2.00 -4.78 2.85
C TYR A 31 2.43 -6.19 3.23
N SER A 32 1.84 -7.18 2.60
CA SER A 32 2.30 -8.56 2.70
C SER A 32 3.13 -8.88 1.47
N PRO A 33 4.37 -9.33 1.62
CA PRO A 33 5.14 -9.88 0.50
C PRO A 33 4.37 -11.07 -0.06
N ILE A 34 4.25 -11.14 -1.36
CA ILE A 34 3.47 -12.13 -2.07
C ILE A 34 4.10 -13.51 -1.97
N ASP A 35 3.26 -14.52 -1.82
CA ASP A 35 3.52 -15.86 -2.30
C ASP A 35 3.61 -15.83 -3.84
N GLY A 36 4.81 -15.79 -4.37
CA GLY A 36 4.99 -15.83 -5.81
C GLY A 36 6.40 -15.41 -6.20
N PHE A 37 7.41 -16.20 -5.82
CA PHE A 37 8.56 -16.32 -6.67
C PHE A 37 8.06 -16.87 -8.01
N SER A 38 7.76 -15.98 -8.96
CA SER A 38 7.80 -16.34 -10.35
C SER A 38 9.26 -16.69 -10.64
N THR A 39 9.59 -17.98 -10.50
CA THR A 39 10.77 -18.52 -11.12
C THR A 39 10.56 -18.31 -12.61
N GLY A 40 11.24 -17.28 -13.16
CA GLY A 40 11.27 -17.06 -14.59
C GLY A 40 11.54 -18.37 -15.29
N ASP A 41 10.72 -18.67 -16.27
CA ASP A 41 10.82 -19.86 -17.12
C ASP A 41 12.24 -19.95 -17.68
N PRO A 42 13.05 -20.97 -17.40
CA PRO A 42 14.42 -21.09 -17.88
C PRO A 42 14.54 -21.41 -19.39
N ASN A 43 13.49 -21.15 -20.17
CA ASN A 43 13.46 -21.54 -21.59
C ASN A 43 13.25 -20.37 -22.55
N VAL A 44 13.98 -19.26 -22.34
CA VAL A 44 14.18 -18.29 -23.41
C VAL A 44 15.41 -18.73 -24.21
N GLY A 45 15.18 -19.13 -25.44
CA GLY A 45 16.17 -19.67 -26.35
C GLY A 45 17.40 -18.77 -26.50
N ILE A 46 18.56 -19.36 -26.29
CA ILE A 46 19.88 -18.77 -26.56
C ILE A 46 19.97 -18.49 -28.06
N SER A 47 19.80 -17.25 -28.47
CA SER A 47 20.33 -16.79 -29.75
C SER A 47 21.79 -16.42 -29.56
N SER A 48 22.67 -17.26 -30.10
CA SER A 48 24.10 -17.05 -30.14
C SER A 48 24.48 -15.87 -31.02
N GLY A 49 25.18 -14.89 -30.46
CA GLY A 49 26.05 -14.01 -31.24
C GLY A 49 26.01 -12.54 -30.82
N GLY A 50 27.02 -12.08 -30.09
CA GLY A 50 27.39 -10.68 -30.02
C GLY A 50 27.87 -10.21 -28.65
N GLU A 51 29.17 -9.97 -28.57
CA GLU A 51 29.90 -9.11 -27.62
C GLU A 51 29.50 -9.10 -26.13
N GLY A 52 30.50 -9.41 -25.29
CA GLY A 52 30.38 -9.59 -23.84
C GLY A 52 29.93 -8.35 -23.06
N GLY A 53 28.65 -8.04 -23.10
CA GLY A 53 27.97 -7.21 -22.10
C GLY A 53 27.59 -8.09 -20.92
N SER A 54 27.70 -7.55 -19.70
CA SER A 54 27.10 -8.18 -18.54
C SER A 54 25.59 -8.33 -18.79
N PRO A 55 24.95 -9.42 -18.34
CA PRO A 55 23.49 -9.54 -18.45
C PRO A 55 22.83 -8.32 -17.77
N PRO A 56 21.70 -7.84 -18.29
CA PRO A 56 20.97 -6.76 -17.65
C PRO A 56 20.64 -7.14 -16.20
N LEU A 57 20.66 -6.15 -15.31
CA LEU A 57 20.24 -6.34 -13.93
C LEU A 57 18.77 -6.74 -13.90
N PRO A 58 18.34 -7.57 -12.91
CA PRO A 58 16.94 -7.86 -12.73
C PRO A 58 16.15 -6.57 -12.46
N PRO A 59 14.82 -6.56 -12.74
CA PRO A 59 13.96 -5.46 -12.35
C PRO A 59 13.96 -5.28 -10.83
N GLU A 60 13.56 -4.11 -10.36
CA GLU A 60 13.28 -3.88 -8.94
C GLU A 60 12.00 -4.62 -8.56
N GLU A 61 11.94 -5.12 -7.32
CA GLU A 61 10.77 -5.81 -6.78
C GLU A 61 9.90 -4.80 -6.02
N GLU A 62 8.61 -4.72 -6.36
CA GLU A 62 7.62 -3.93 -5.65
C GLU A 62 6.70 -4.81 -4.80
N LEU A 63 6.18 -4.24 -3.72
CA LEU A 63 5.24 -4.93 -2.85
C LEU A 63 3.80 -4.62 -3.30
N GLU A 64 2.98 -5.66 -3.44
CA GLU A 64 1.58 -5.53 -3.82
C GLU A 64 0.63 -5.71 -2.61
N SER A 65 -0.58 -5.16 -2.73
CA SER A 65 -1.62 -5.28 -1.72
C SER A 65 -2.16 -6.71 -1.62
N ASN A 66 -2.37 -7.20 -0.41
CA ASN A 66 -3.01 -8.49 -0.14
C ASN A 66 -4.45 -8.29 0.32
N TYR A 67 -5.42 -8.37 -0.60
CA TYR A 67 -6.84 -8.19 -0.28
C TYR A 67 -7.48 -9.33 0.50
N SER A 68 -6.83 -10.49 0.62
CA SER A 68 -7.30 -11.59 1.47
C SER A 68 -6.81 -11.50 2.92
N ALA A 69 -5.93 -10.53 3.21
CA ALA A 69 -5.48 -10.27 4.56
C ALA A 69 -6.60 -9.67 5.44
N PRO A 70 -6.59 -9.92 6.76
CA PRO A 70 -7.45 -9.19 7.68
C PRO A 70 -7.22 -7.69 7.63
N VAL A 71 -8.30 -6.91 7.75
CA VAL A 71 -8.23 -5.45 7.76
C VAL A 71 -8.65 -4.89 9.11
N ALA A 72 -8.04 -3.76 9.49
CA ALA A 72 -8.39 -3.02 10.69
C ALA A 72 -9.26 -1.81 10.33
N THR A 73 -10.25 -1.51 11.16
CA THR A 73 -11.01 -0.26 11.19
C THR A 73 -10.73 0.47 12.50
N GLY A 74 -11.55 1.42 12.91
CA GLY A 74 -11.34 2.21 14.13
C GLY A 74 -11.01 1.35 15.36
N LYS A 75 -11.80 0.31 15.64
CA LYS A 75 -11.54 -0.59 16.77
C LYS A 75 -11.62 -2.08 16.48
N TYR A 76 -12.09 -2.49 15.30
CA TYR A 76 -12.25 -3.90 14.95
C TYR A 76 -11.17 -4.37 13.97
N VAL A 77 -10.84 -5.65 14.10
CA VAL A 77 -10.12 -6.41 13.05
C VAL A 77 -11.14 -7.34 12.39
N TRP A 78 -11.25 -7.26 11.06
CA TRP A 78 -12.19 -8.03 10.25
C TRP A 78 -11.46 -9.13 9.51
N ILE A 79 -11.98 -10.35 9.60
CA ILE A 79 -11.35 -11.55 9.04
C ILE A 79 -12.40 -12.34 8.28
N ALA A 80 -12.23 -12.48 6.97
CA ALA A 80 -13.11 -13.28 6.15
C ALA A 80 -12.75 -14.78 6.26
N ASN A 81 -13.78 -15.62 6.27
CA ASN A 81 -13.62 -17.08 6.23
C ASN A 81 -14.39 -17.66 5.04
N PRO A 82 -13.69 -17.94 3.92
CA PRO A 82 -14.32 -18.48 2.71
C PRO A 82 -15.02 -19.82 2.93
N THR A 83 -14.55 -20.63 3.87
CA THR A 83 -15.09 -21.98 4.12
C THR A 83 -16.40 -21.94 4.89
N SER A 84 -16.54 -21.02 5.84
CA SER A 84 -17.74 -20.94 6.69
C SER A 84 -18.81 -19.97 6.15
N GLY A 85 -18.50 -19.13 5.17
CA GLY A 85 -19.40 -18.08 4.69
C GLY A 85 -19.55 -16.92 5.66
N ARG A 86 -18.60 -16.72 6.58
CA ARG A 86 -18.67 -15.77 7.67
C ARG A 86 -17.51 -14.79 7.66
N VAL A 87 -17.74 -13.66 8.32
CA VAL A 87 -16.69 -12.71 8.69
C VAL A 87 -16.64 -12.62 10.21
N ALA A 88 -15.47 -12.91 10.78
CA ALA A 88 -15.20 -12.64 12.19
C ALA A 88 -14.80 -11.17 12.35
N TYR A 89 -15.27 -10.51 13.41
CA TYR A 89 -14.81 -9.20 13.79
C TYR A 89 -14.46 -9.17 15.27
N ILE A 90 -13.25 -8.71 15.55
CA ILE A 90 -12.63 -8.76 16.87
C ILE A 90 -12.44 -7.34 17.37
N ASP A 91 -13.09 -6.99 18.48
CA ASP A 91 -12.84 -5.72 19.17
C ASP A 91 -11.39 -5.71 19.70
N ALA A 92 -10.53 -4.89 19.11
CA ALA A 92 -9.12 -4.86 19.48
C ALA A 92 -8.86 -4.32 20.89
N THR A 93 -9.86 -3.71 21.57
CA THR A 93 -9.72 -3.23 22.95
C THR A 93 -10.10 -4.30 23.97
N THR A 94 -11.26 -4.96 23.77
CA THR A 94 -11.78 -5.97 24.70
C THR A 94 -11.36 -7.39 24.36
N LEU A 95 -10.93 -7.62 23.10
CA LEU A 95 -10.67 -8.91 22.49
C LEU A 95 -11.92 -9.80 22.40
N GLU A 96 -13.09 -9.18 22.44
CA GLU A 96 -14.34 -9.87 22.19
C GLU A 96 -14.45 -10.25 20.72
N VAL A 97 -14.77 -11.50 20.47
CA VAL A 97 -14.93 -12.07 19.13
C VAL A 97 -16.41 -12.18 18.80
N ASN A 98 -16.79 -11.65 17.67
CA ASN A 98 -18.11 -11.79 17.10
C ASN A 98 -18.00 -12.28 15.65
N VAL A 99 -19.05 -12.91 15.15
CA VAL A 99 -19.13 -13.39 13.76
C VAL A 99 -20.45 -12.95 13.14
N VAL A 100 -20.41 -12.72 11.83
CA VAL A 100 -21.56 -12.34 11.03
C VAL A 100 -21.59 -13.17 9.75
N GLU A 101 -22.79 -13.55 9.32
CA GLU A 101 -22.98 -14.20 8.02
C GLU A 101 -22.71 -13.18 6.90
N ALA A 102 -21.96 -13.62 5.89
CA ALA A 102 -21.75 -12.91 4.64
C ALA A 102 -22.35 -13.73 3.48
N GLY A 103 -21.93 -13.48 2.25
CA GLY A 103 -22.30 -14.33 1.12
C GLY A 103 -21.46 -15.61 1.06
N ASN A 104 -21.51 -16.31 -0.07
CA ASN A 104 -20.73 -17.54 -0.28
C ASN A 104 -19.26 -17.25 -0.56
N ALA A 105 -18.40 -17.87 0.20
CA ALA A 105 -16.93 -17.74 0.13
C ALA A 105 -16.46 -16.26 0.23
N PRO A 106 -16.71 -15.56 1.36
CA PRO A 106 -16.13 -14.25 1.61
C PRO A 106 -14.61 -14.37 1.62
N THR A 107 -13.92 -13.60 0.76
CA THR A 107 -12.48 -13.80 0.55
C THR A 107 -11.69 -12.50 0.64
N TYR A 108 -12.06 -11.48 -0.12
CA TYR A 108 -11.28 -10.26 -0.25
C TYR A 108 -11.94 -9.14 0.54
N VAL A 109 -11.23 -8.62 1.53
CA VAL A 109 -11.76 -7.64 2.51
C VAL A 109 -11.09 -6.29 2.29
N ALA A 110 -11.86 -5.21 2.45
CA ALA A 110 -11.33 -3.86 2.54
C ALA A 110 -11.98 -3.09 3.69
N ALA A 111 -11.21 -2.23 4.34
CA ALA A 111 -11.73 -1.27 5.31
C ALA A 111 -12.34 -0.07 4.57
N ILE A 112 -13.50 0.38 5.03
CA ILE A 112 -14.16 1.58 4.51
C ILE A 112 -14.00 2.70 5.54
N PRO A 113 -13.37 3.82 5.20
CA PRO A 113 -13.29 4.97 6.09
C PRO A 113 -14.69 5.51 6.42
N ASP A 114 -15.01 5.64 7.72
CA ASP A 114 -16.25 6.23 8.19
C ASP A 114 -16.02 6.86 9.57
N ALA A 115 -16.39 8.13 9.74
CA ALA A 115 -16.16 8.87 10.98
C ALA A 115 -17.04 8.40 12.17
N ASN A 116 -18.13 7.67 11.89
CA ASN A 116 -19.16 7.35 12.88
C ASN A 116 -19.34 5.84 13.11
N ALA A 117 -18.73 5.01 12.29
CA ALA A 117 -18.89 3.56 12.33
C ALA A 117 -17.61 2.86 11.90
N ASP A 118 -17.43 1.64 12.35
CA ASP A 118 -16.44 0.71 11.82
C ASP A 118 -17.08 -0.04 10.63
N VAL A 119 -16.54 0.18 9.43
CA VAL A 119 -17.12 -0.37 8.21
C VAL A 119 -16.09 -1.19 7.45
N ALA A 120 -16.47 -2.39 7.08
CA ALA A 120 -15.69 -3.24 6.18
C ALA A 120 -16.57 -3.71 5.02
N ILE A 121 -15.94 -4.05 3.91
CA ILE A 121 -16.60 -4.67 2.76
C ILE A 121 -15.84 -5.93 2.36
N VAL A 122 -16.57 -6.98 2.00
CA VAL A 122 -15.99 -8.25 1.60
C VAL A 122 -16.58 -8.74 0.28
N LEU A 123 -15.73 -9.21 -0.62
CA LEU A 123 -16.14 -9.92 -1.85
C LEU A 123 -16.45 -11.38 -1.51
N ASN A 124 -17.64 -11.84 -1.90
CA ASN A 124 -18.11 -13.20 -1.76
C ASN A 124 -18.00 -13.88 -3.15
N VAL A 125 -16.89 -14.56 -3.37
CA VAL A 125 -16.48 -15.00 -4.71
C VAL A 125 -17.39 -16.09 -5.33
N LEU A 126 -18.20 -16.80 -4.55
CA LEU A 126 -19.12 -17.82 -5.06
C LEU A 126 -20.58 -17.35 -5.16
N SER A 127 -20.96 -16.26 -4.48
CA SER A 127 -22.30 -15.67 -4.60
C SER A 127 -22.32 -14.44 -5.51
N TYR A 128 -21.16 -13.95 -5.97
CA TYR A 128 -21.01 -12.81 -6.87
C TYR A 128 -21.62 -11.53 -6.31
N ASP A 129 -21.40 -11.31 -5.04
CA ASP A 129 -21.83 -10.12 -4.33
C ASP A 129 -20.77 -9.63 -3.35
N ALA A 130 -20.94 -8.41 -2.88
CA ALA A 130 -20.15 -7.85 -1.80
C ALA A 130 -21.05 -7.64 -0.60
N THR A 131 -20.59 -8.02 0.58
CA THR A 131 -21.27 -7.71 1.84
C THR A 131 -20.63 -6.50 2.51
N VAL A 132 -21.41 -5.45 2.72
CA VAL A 132 -21.02 -4.26 3.50
C VAL A 132 -21.39 -4.50 4.96
N LEU A 133 -20.39 -4.53 5.81
CA LEU A 133 -20.48 -4.76 7.25
C LEU A 133 -20.29 -3.44 7.98
N ARG A 134 -21.29 -3.00 8.75
CA ARG A 134 -21.24 -1.72 9.46
C ARG A 134 -21.52 -1.93 10.93
N ALA A 135 -20.52 -1.67 11.78
CA ALA A 135 -20.66 -1.73 13.24
C ALA A 135 -20.80 -0.31 13.81
N THR A 136 -21.91 -0.06 14.52
CA THR A 136 -22.19 1.20 15.19
C THR A 136 -22.55 0.90 16.65
N GLY A 137 -21.64 1.15 17.56
CA GLY A 137 -21.78 0.72 18.96
C GLY A 137 -21.88 -0.80 19.07
N THR A 138 -23.02 -1.31 19.55
CA THR A 138 -23.31 -2.76 19.67
C THR A 138 -24.10 -3.32 18.48
N ASN A 139 -24.52 -2.47 17.54
CA ASN A 139 -25.32 -2.89 16.40
C ASN A 139 -24.40 -3.17 15.20
N LEU A 140 -24.62 -4.30 14.56
CA LEU A 140 -24.01 -4.67 13.29
C LEU A 140 -25.09 -4.83 12.22
N THR A 141 -24.88 -4.24 11.06
CA THR A 141 -25.67 -4.51 9.86
C THR A 141 -24.79 -5.17 8.80
N ALA A 142 -25.39 -6.01 7.97
CA ALA A 142 -24.77 -6.66 6.84
C ALA A 142 -25.69 -6.50 5.63
N ASP A 143 -25.23 -5.79 4.62
CA ASP A 143 -26.01 -5.48 3.43
C ASP A 143 -25.27 -6.00 2.20
N SER A 144 -25.97 -6.69 1.30
CA SER A 144 -25.37 -7.30 0.10
C SER A 144 -25.63 -6.47 -1.16
N LEU A 145 -24.60 -6.36 -2.01
CA LEU A 145 -24.62 -5.65 -3.29
C LEU A 145 -24.01 -6.53 -4.38
N PRO A 146 -24.59 -6.63 -5.59
CA PRO A 146 -24.03 -7.41 -6.68
C PRO A 146 -22.71 -6.81 -7.19
N VAL A 147 -21.73 -7.68 -7.50
CA VAL A 147 -20.40 -7.34 -8.05
C VAL A 147 -20.01 -8.31 -9.19
N PRO A 148 -18.89 -8.08 -9.90
CA PRO A 148 -18.42 -9.00 -10.93
C PRO A 148 -18.19 -10.42 -10.38
N SER A 149 -18.44 -11.41 -11.24
CA SER A 149 -18.36 -12.83 -10.88
C SER A 149 -16.96 -13.33 -10.48
N SER A 150 -15.91 -12.59 -10.87
CA SER A 150 -14.51 -12.97 -10.61
C SER A 150 -13.74 -11.89 -9.84
N GLY A 151 -14.45 -10.96 -9.18
CA GLY A 151 -13.81 -9.87 -8.43
C GLY A 151 -12.84 -10.39 -7.36
N ASN A 152 -11.61 -9.85 -7.37
CA ASN A 152 -10.54 -10.22 -6.45
C ASN A 152 -9.73 -9.03 -5.93
N ALA A 153 -10.14 -7.82 -6.25
CA ALA A 153 -9.46 -6.59 -5.89
C ALA A 153 -10.43 -5.46 -5.54
N TRP A 154 -9.98 -4.54 -4.68
CA TRP A 154 -10.71 -3.39 -4.18
C TRP A 154 -9.94 -2.08 -4.34
N ALA A 155 -10.65 -1.01 -4.64
CA ALA A 155 -10.24 0.35 -4.36
C ALA A 155 -11.33 1.06 -3.57
N VAL A 156 -10.95 1.80 -2.53
CA VAL A 156 -11.86 2.50 -1.63
C VAL A 156 -11.48 3.97 -1.60
N ALA A 157 -12.47 4.84 -1.76
CA ALA A 157 -12.29 6.28 -1.68
C ALA A 157 -12.02 6.73 -0.23
N LYS A 158 -11.22 7.78 -0.03
CA LYS A 158 -10.80 8.24 1.30
C LYS A 158 -11.96 8.71 2.19
N ASP A 159 -13.04 9.23 1.59
CA ASP A 159 -14.26 9.59 2.33
C ASP A 159 -15.16 8.39 2.64
N GLY A 160 -14.82 7.18 2.14
CA GLY A 160 -15.55 5.94 2.29
C GLY A 160 -16.92 5.92 1.60
N ARG A 161 -17.20 6.86 0.69
CA ARG A 161 -18.43 6.84 -0.09
C ARG A 161 -18.39 5.81 -1.22
N TRP A 162 -17.24 5.74 -1.90
CA TRP A 162 -17.09 4.90 -3.08
C TRP A 162 -16.19 3.71 -2.82
N ALA A 163 -16.62 2.54 -3.26
CA ALA A 163 -15.76 1.38 -3.39
C ALA A 163 -15.89 0.81 -4.81
N ILE A 164 -14.79 0.35 -5.38
CA ILE A 164 -14.77 -0.24 -6.72
C ILE A 164 -14.18 -1.64 -6.62
N ALA A 165 -14.92 -2.63 -7.10
CA ALA A 165 -14.49 -4.01 -7.22
C ALA A 165 -14.14 -4.33 -8.67
N TRP A 166 -13.04 -5.05 -8.89
CA TRP A 166 -12.65 -5.54 -10.21
C TRP A 166 -11.95 -6.89 -10.12
N THR A 167 -11.67 -7.47 -11.29
CA THR A 167 -10.84 -8.65 -11.41
C THR A 167 -9.45 -8.25 -11.88
N ASP A 168 -8.45 -8.42 -11.02
CA ASP A 168 -7.05 -8.32 -11.39
C ASP A 168 -6.57 -9.66 -11.95
N ALA A 169 -6.33 -9.70 -13.25
CA ALA A 169 -5.92 -10.91 -13.97
C ALA A 169 -4.56 -11.46 -13.48
N ARG A 170 -3.69 -10.61 -12.93
CA ARG A 170 -2.36 -10.99 -12.38
C ARG A 170 -2.49 -11.92 -11.17
N ARG A 171 -3.65 -11.90 -10.49
CA ARG A 171 -3.97 -12.70 -9.31
C ARG A 171 -4.75 -13.99 -9.63
N ILE A 172 -4.85 -14.34 -10.89
CA ILE A 172 -5.55 -15.53 -11.37
C ILE A 172 -4.53 -16.49 -11.97
N ASP A 173 -4.41 -17.68 -11.39
CA ASP A 173 -3.57 -18.72 -11.95
C ASP A 173 -4.04 -19.06 -13.38
N MET A 174 -3.14 -18.91 -14.37
CA MET A 174 -3.39 -19.23 -15.78
C MET A 174 -4.65 -18.56 -16.36
N ALA A 175 -4.80 -17.23 -16.16
CA ALA A 175 -5.86 -16.46 -16.81
C ALA A 175 -5.79 -16.62 -18.35
N ASP A 176 -6.92 -16.98 -18.98
CA ASP A 176 -6.98 -17.10 -20.45
C ASP A 176 -6.65 -15.73 -21.07
N PRO A 177 -5.69 -15.63 -22.01
CA PRO A 177 -5.37 -14.38 -22.71
C PRO A 177 -6.56 -13.68 -23.39
N ILE A 178 -7.63 -14.44 -23.70
CA ILE A 178 -8.86 -13.89 -24.30
C ILE A 178 -9.70 -13.13 -23.27
N ASP A 179 -9.59 -13.49 -21.97
CA ASP A 179 -10.36 -12.86 -20.91
C ASP A 179 -9.84 -11.45 -20.62
N GLY A 180 -10.62 -10.47 -21.01
CA GLY A 180 -10.31 -9.04 -20.84
C GLY A 180 -10.63 -8.50 -19.45
N PHE A 181 -11.42 -9.22 -18.63
CA PHE A 181 -11.86 -8.82 -17.29
C PHE A 181 -12.29 -7.35 -17.17
N GLN A 182 -12.93 -6.83 -18.23
CA GLN A 182 -13.23 -5.40 -18.39
C GLN A 182 -14.37 -4.90 -17.50
N ASP A 183 -15.08 -5.82 -16.84
CA ASP A 183 -16.20 -5.47 -15.98
C ASP A 183 -15.71 -5.13 -14.57
N ILE A 184 -16.05 -3.92 -14.16
CA ILE A 184 -15.86 -3.44 -12.80
C ILE A 184 -17.20 -3.08 -12.18
N THR A 185 -17.28 -2.96 -10.87
CA THR A 185 -18.50 -2.48 -10.21
C THR A 185 -18.17 -1.33 -9.28
N VAL A 186 -18.84 -0.20 -9.46
CA VAL A 186 -18.78 0.95 -8.58
C VAL A 186 -19.92 0.86 -7.57
N LEU A 187 -19.59 0.91 -6.29
CA LEU A 187 -20.53 0.87 -5.17
C LEU A 187 -20.62 2.27 -4.53
N ASP A 188 -21.83 2.84 -4.44
CA ASP A 188 -22.12 4.03 -3.64
C ASP A 188 -22.60 3.57 -2.26
N LEU A 189 -21.76 3.73 -1.25
CA LEU A 189 -21.98 3.22 0.11
C LEU A 189 -22.63 4.23 1.06
N LYS A 190 -22.66 5.52 0.69
CA LYS A 190 -23.22 6.61 1.53
C LYS A 190 -24.54 7.18 1.02
N SER A 191 -25.03 6.71 -0.10
CA SER A 191 -26.36 7.10 -0.58
C SER A 191 -27.44 6.49 0.31
N GLY A 192 -28.57 7.17 0.52
CA GLY A 192 -29.66 6.71 1.38
C GLY A 192 -30.25 5.32 1.03
N ALA A 193 -29.87 4.77 -0.13
CA ALA A 193 -29.94 3.36 -0.49
C ALA A 193 -28.64 3.03 -1.23
N MET A 194 -27.81 2.17 -0.67
CA MET A 194 -26.57 1.73 -1.32
C MET A 194 -26.85 1.18 -2.72
N LYS A 195 -25.96 1.47 -3.65
CA LYS A 195 -26.15 1.07 -5.06
C LYS A 195 -24.89 0.45 -5.61
N SER A 196 -25.09 -0.53 -6.46
CA SER A 196 -24.10 -1.15 -7.31
C SER A 196 -24.32 -0.71 -8.76
N THR A 197 -23.27 -0.26 -9.42
CA THR A 197 -23.30 0.17 -10.82
C THR A 197 -22.21 -0.56 -11.59
N PRO A 198 -22.53 -1.56 -12.41
CA PRO A 198 -21.55 -2.22 -13.26
C PRO A 198 -21.12 -1.28 -14.40
N LEU A 199 -19.83 -1.28 -14.71
CA LEU A 199 -19.23 -0.50 -15.80
C LEU A 199 -18.27 -1.40 -16.57
N THR A 200 -18.10 -1.10 -17.85
CA THR A 200 -17.07 -1.73 -18.69
C THR A 200 -15.95 -0.74 -18.93
N VAL A 201 -14.73 -1.09 -18.57
CA VAL A 201 -13.49 -0.31 -18.71
C VAL A 201 -12.56 -0.92 -19.74
N GLY A 202 -11.30 -0.46 -19.81
CA GLY A 202 -10.29 -1.02 -20.68
C GLY A 202 -9.92 -2.47 -20.36
N TYR A 203 -9.01 -3.01 -21.15
CA TYR A 203 -8.57 -4.41 -21.06
C TYR A 203 -7.74 -4.66 -19.80
N ARG A 204 -8.14 -5.65 -19.00
CA ARG A 204 -7.47 -6.11 -17.76
C ARG A 204 -7.11 -4.97 -16.82
N PRO A 205 -8.06 -4.46 -16.04
CA PRO A 205 -7.77 -3.46 -15.02
C PRO A 205 -6.79 -4.02 -13.98
N VAL A 206 -5.76 -3.23 -13.66
CA VAL A 206 -4.70 -3.59 -12.71
C VAL A 206 -4.76 -2.78 -11.43
N ALA A 207 -5.29 -1.55 -11.49
CA ALA A 207 -5.44 -0.68 -10.34
C ALA A 207 -6.58 0.32 -10.56
N VAL A 208 -7.09 0.90 -9.48
CA VAL A 208 -8.04 2.01 -9.52
C VAL A 208 -7.58 3.08 -8.53
N ALA A 209 -7.48 4.31 -9.01
CA ALA A 209 -7.19 5.49 -8.20
C ALA A 209 -8.39 6.44 -8.17
N PHE A 210 -8.45 7.32 -7.16
CA PHE A 210 -9.46 8.39 -7.06
C PHE A 210 -8.76 9.74 -7.10
N ASP A 211 -9.42 10.78 -7.65
CA ASP A 211 -8.96 12.13 -7.43
C ASP A 211 -9.24 12.57 -5.98
N GLN A 212 -8.50 13.57 -5.50
CA GLN A 212 -8.63 14.07 -4.12
C GLN A 212 -10.05 14.60 -3.81
N ALA A 213 -10.79 15.05 -4.83
CA ALA A 213 -12.16 15.53 -4.67
C ALA A 213 -13.20 14.39 -4.70
N GLU A 214 -12.77 13.15 -4.99
CA GLU A 214 -13.59 11.94 -5.13
C GLU A 214 -14.77 12.08 -6.10
N LYS A 215 -14.56 12.93 -7.10
CA LYS A 215 -15.52 13.14 -8.20
C LYS A 215 -15.21 12.25 -9.40
N ARG A 216 -14.01 11.71 -9.47
CA ARG A 216 -13.56 10.81 -10.53
C ARG A 216 -12.78 9.65 -9.95
N ALA A 217 -12.93 8.50 -10.59
CA ALA A 217 -12.03 7.38 -10.44
C ALA A 217 -11.34 7.07 -11.77
N PHE A 218 -10.18 6.46 -11.71
CA PHE A 218 -9.33 6.15 -12.85
C PHE A 218 -9.01 4.66 -12.79
N ALA A 219 -9.65 3.87 -13.66
CA ALA A 219 -9.27 2.48 -13.81
C ALA A 219 -8.06 2.39 -14.73
N ILE A 220 -6.93 2.02 -14.16
CA ILE A 220 -5.68 1.77 -14.86
C ILE A 220 -5.76 0.37 -15.44
N THR A 221 -5.63 0.24 -16.74
CA THR A 221 -5.82 -1.00 -17.49
C THR A 221 -4.61 -1.28 -18.36
N GLN A 222 -4.44 -2.51 -18.83
CA GLN A 222 -3.31 -2.86 -19.69
C GLN A 222 -3.32 -2.11 -21.03
N ASP A 223 -4.48 -1.67 -21.53
CA ASP A 223 -4.59 -0.88 -22.74
C ASP A 223 -4.66 0.64 -22.52
N GLY A 224 -4.91 1.09 -21.28
CA GLY A 224 -5.06 2.52 -21.06
C GLY A 224 -5.54 2.93 -19.68
N ILE A 225 -6.23 4.07 -19.64
CA ILE A 225 -6.84 4.62 -18.42
C ILE A 225 -8.29 4.97 -18.74
N SER A 226 -9.23 4.34 -18.03
CA SER A 226 -10.65 4.66 -18.09
C SER A 226 -10.99 5.68 -17.01
N VAL A 227 -11.43 6.87 -17.41
CA VAL A 227 -11.88 7.93 -16.50
C VAL A 227 -13.35 7.73 -16.17
N ILE A 228 -13.67 7.54 -14.90
CA ILE A 228 -15.02 7.29 -14.40
C ILE A 228 -15.50 8.55 -13.67
N ALA A 229 -16.58 9.15 -14.13
CA ALA A 229 -17.23 10.26 -13.44
C ALA A 229 -18.13 9.72 -12.33
N LEU A 230 -17.98 10.25 -11.11
CA LEU A 230 -18.70 9.85 -9.90
C LEU A 230 -19.68 10.93 -9.40
N ASP A 231 -19.59 12.16 -9.91
CA ASP A 231 -20.36 13.33 -9.46
C ASP A 231 -21.74 13.47 -10.14
N GLY A 232 -22.08 12.55 -11.05
CA GLY A 232 -23.37 12.50 -11.74
C GLY A 232 -24.48 11.80 -10.92
N THR A 233 -25.60 11.52 -11.58
CA THR A 233 -26.72 10.75 -11.01
C THR A 233 -26.40 9.26 -10.85
N ALA A 234 -25.43 8.78 -11.61
CA ALA A 234 -24.84 7.44 -11.53
C ALA A 234 -23.42 7.50 -12.08
N PRO A 235 -22.52 6.62 -11.60
CA PRO A 235 -21.19 6.46 -12.17
C PRO A 235 -21.23 6.11 -13.66
N VAL A 236 -20.35 6.72 -14.46
CA VAL A 236 -20.22 6.43 -15.90
C VAL A 236 -18.77 6.52 -16.33
N VAL A 237 -18.37 5.69 -17.30
CA VAL A 237 -17.09 5.86 -17.99
C VAL A 237 -17.20 7.07 -18.91
N ALA A 238 -16.56 8.16 -18.52
CA ALA A 238 -16.62 9.44 -19.25
C ALA A 238 -15.63 9.48 -20.41
N LYS A 239 -14.49 8.77 -20.29
CA LYS A 239 -13.43 8.77 -21.30
C LYS A 239 -12.53 7.53 -21.14
N ASN A 240 -11.97 7.08 -22.26
CA ASN A 240 -10.86 6.13 -22.27
C ASN A 240 -9.64 6.78 -22.94
N ILE A 241 -8.50 6.75 -22.27
CA ILE A 241 -7.22 7.24 -22.76
C ILE A 241 -6.38 6.01 -23.08
N LYS A 242 -6.07 5.81 -24.36
CA LYS A 242 -5.35 4.65 -24.82
C LYS A 242 -3.84 4.83 -24.64
N LEU A 243 -3.19 3.86 -24.03
CA LEU A 243 -1.74 3.81 -23.83
C LEU A 243 -1.06 2.89 -24.85
N THR A 244 -1.72 1.82 -25.27
CA THR A 244 -1.21 0.88 -26.27
C THR A 244 -2.29 0.38 -27.23
N GLU A 245 -1.88 -0.02 -28.44
CA GLU A 245 -2.74 -0.64 -29.46
C GLU A 245 -2.80 -2.17 -29.31
N MET A 246 -1.85 -2.78 -28.62
CA MET A 246 -1.70 -4.25 -28.52
C MET A 246 -1.53 -4.72 -27.07
N PRO A 247 -2.58 -4.58 -26.23
CA PRO A 247 -2.47 -4.84 -24.79
C PRO A 247 -2.09 -6.28 -24.44
N SER A 248 -2.43 -7.24 -25.27
CA SER A 248 -2.07 -8.66 -25.05
C SER A 248 -0.61 -9.01 -25.33
N GLN A 249 0.11 -8.12 -26.01
CA GLN A 249 1.53 -8.29 -26.35
C GLN A 249 2.42 -7.33 -25.56
N ASP A 250 1.84 -6.26 -25.08
CA ASP A 250 2.54 -5.28 -24.25
C ASP A 250 2.79 -5.84 -22.86
N ALA A 251 4.00 -5.65 -22.40
CA ALA A 251 4.35 -5.98 -21.03
C ALA A 251 3.37 -5.29 -20.08
N THR A 252 2.91 -6.03 -19.13
CA THR A 252 1.98 -5.56 -18.08
C THR A 252 2.66 -4.62 -17.09
N THR A 253 3.96 -4.48 -17.21
CA THR A 253 4.85 -3.74 -16.33
C THR A 253 4.96 -2.31 -16.80
N ARG A 254 4.19 -1.46 -16.18
CA ARG A 254 4.30 0.00 -16.29
C ARG A 254 3.80 0.64 -15.01
N ASP A 255 4.52 1.63 -14.52
CA ASP A 255 4.03 2.44 -13.42
C ASP A 255 3.14 3.53 -13.96
N VAL A 256 2.05 3.76 -13.27
CA VAL A 256 1.10 4.82 -13.58
C VAL A 256 0.79 5.60 -12.32
N ALA A 257 1.25 6.84 -12.24
CA ALA A 257 0.95 7.76 -11.16
C ALA A 257 -0.10 8.78 -11.61
N ILE A 258 -1.21 8.89 -10.87
CA ILE A 258 -2.28 9.86 -11.13
C ILE A 258 -2.11 11.05 -10.20
N THR A 259 -2.13 12.28 -10.75
CA THR A 259 -2.06 13.48 -9.90
C THR A 259 -3.28 13.59 -8.99
N PRO A 260 -3.13 14.10 -7.74
CA PRO A 260 -4.23 14.20 -6.78
C PRO A 260 -5.44 14.99 -7.28
N ASP A 261 -5.21 16.00 -8.14
CA ASP A 261 -6.28 16.75 -8.80
C ASP A 261 -6.94 15.99 -9.97
N GLY A 262 -6.41 14.80 -10.33
CA GLY A 262 -6.86 13.98 -11.45
C GLY A 262 -6.69 14.67 -12.81
N ALA A 263 -5.77 15.61 -12.95
CA ALA A 263 -5.54 16.31 -14.21
C ALA A 263 -4.59 15.55 -15.14
N TYR A 264 -3.61 14.84 -14.57
CA TYR A 264 -2.56 14.16 -15.31
C TYR A 264 -2.35 12.73 -14.82
N ALA A 265 -1.90 11.88 -15.75
CA ALA A 265 -1.29 10.60 -15.47
C ALA A 265 0.14 10.59 -16.02
N LEU A 266 1.09 10.19 -15.18
CA LEU A 266 2.46 9.95 -15.57
C LEU A 266 2.64 8.44 -15.73
N VAL A 267 3.22 8.03 -16.83
CA VAL A 267 3.36 6.61 -17.21
C VAL A 267 4.82 6.33 -17.55
N ARG A 268 5.38 5.36 -16.87
CA ARG A 268 6.70 4.78 -17.15
C ARG A 268 6.49 3.40 -17.77
N PRO A 269 6.62 3.23 -19.09
CA PRO A 269 6.66 1.91 -19.70
C PRO A 269 8.03 1.28 -19.49
N ASP A 270 8.09 -0.03 -19.28
CA ASP A 270 9.35 -0.76 -19.26
C ASP A 270 10.00 -0.75 -20.65
N GLY A 271 11.32 -0.67 -20.70
CA GLY A 271 12.11 -0.67 -21.95
C GLY A 271 12.13 0.65 -22.70
N GLU A 272 11.49 1.70 -22.17
CA GLU A 272 11.49 3.03 -22.79
C GLU A 272 12.29 4.04 -21.96
N THR A 273 12.98 4.97 -22.63
CA THR A 273 13.73 6.04 -21.96
C THR A 273 12.90 7.28 -21.69
N ALA A 274 11.59 7.20 -21.83
CA ALA A 274 10.69 8.32 -21.66
C ALA A 274 9.64 8.06 -20.57
N VAL A 275 9.31 9.10 -19.83
CA VAL A 275 8.07 9.18 -19.04
C VAL A 275 7.02 9.89 -19.87
N HIS A 276 5.84 9.28 -20.03
CA HIS A 276 4.73 9.86 -20.78
C HIS A 276 3.77 10.55 -19.83
N VAL A 277 3.50 11.83 -20.07
CA VAL A 277 2.54 12.60 -19.29
C VAL A 277 1.27 12.77 -20.12
N PHE A 278 0.18 12.16 -19.65
CA PHE A 278 -1.14 12.24 -20.30
C PHE A 278 -2.02 13.24 -19.56
N SER A 279 -2.63 14.16 -20.29
CA SER A 279 -3.74 14.95 -19.77
C SER A 279 -5.00 14.09 -19.66
N LEU A 280 -5.52 13.91 -18.47
CA LEU A 280 -6.76 13.16 -18.24
C LEU A 280 -8.01 13.98 -18.61
N VAL A 281 -7.84 15.27 -18.92
CA VAL A 281 -8.91 16.16 -19.39
C VAL A 281 -9.15 16.03 -20.89
N ASP A 282 -8.13 16.10 -21.72
CA ASP A 282 -8.26 16.09 -23.19
C ASP A 282 -7.60 14.88 -23.87
N GLY A 283 -6.75 14.14 -23.16
CA GLY A 283 -6.05 12.95 -23.68
C GLY A 283 -4.75 13.29 -24.42
N SER A 284 -4.30 14.56 -24.38
CA SER A 284 -3.00 14.92 -24.96
C SER A 284 -1.85 14.26 -24.23
N ARG A 285 -0.78 13.95 -24.96
CA ARG A 285 0.43 13.30 -24.44
C ARG A 285 1.64 14.23 -24.62
N THR A 286 2.46 14.30 -23.59
CA THR A 286 3.78 14.92 -23.61
C THR A 286 4.83 13.88 -23.23
N ASP A 287 5.89 13.74 -24.01
CA ASP A 287 6.98 12.80 -23.75
C ASP A 287 8.16 13.53 -23.10
N VAL A 288 8.61 13.03 -21.96
CA VAL A 288 9.75 13.53 -21.21
C VAL A 288 10.88 12.51 -21.33
N PHE A 289 11.89 12.82 -22.14
CA PHE A 289 13.02 11.90 -22.38
C PHE A 289 14.05 12.01 -21.26
N LEU A 290 14.44 10.86 -20.72
CA LEU A 290 15.45 10.70 -19.69
C LEU A 290 16.76 10.16 -20.28
N PRO A 291 17.89 10.25 -19.53
CA PRO A 291 19.19 9.77 -20.03
C PRO A 291 19.27 8.26 -20.28
N SER A 292 18.48 7.47 -19.58
CA SER A 292 18.32 6.03 -19.74
C SER A 292 16.91 5.64 -19.29
N GLU A 293 16.58 4.36 -19.41
CA GLU A 293 15.33 3.79 -18.92
C GLU A 293 15.14 4.06 -17.42
N PRO A 294 14.03 4.69 -17.00
CA PRO A 294 13.70 4.79 -15.59
C PRO A 294 13.25 3.44 -15.05
N THR A 295 13.70 3.10 -13.85
CA THR A 295 13.36 1.84 -13.17
C THR A 295 12.22 1.98 -12.18
N ASP A 296 11.84 3.22 -11.86
CA ASP A 296 10.76 3.52 -10.93
C ASP A 296 10.21 4.93 -11.16
N LEU A 297 8.93 5.13 -10.86
CA LEU A 297 8.21 6.40 -11.02
C LEU A 297 7.18 6.61 -9.91
N ASP A 298 7.49 7.51 -9.01
CA ASP A 298 6.61 7.91 -7.93
C ASP A 298 6.15 9.37 -8.05
N LEU A 299 5.07 9.72 -7.35
CA LEU A 299 4.55 11.09 -7.29
C LEU A 299 4.59 11.60 -5.86
N SER A 300 5.08 12.84 -5.66
CA SER A 300 5.03 13.49 -4.35
C SER A 300 3.59 13.55 -3.82
N PRO A 301 3.39 13.51 -2.49
CA PRO A 301 2.04 13.47 -1.90
C PRO A 301 1.13 14.61 -2.32
N ASP A 302 1.69 15.78 -2.61
CA ASP A 302 0.97 16.95 -3.11
C ASP A 302 0.77 16.96 -4.64
N GLY A 303 1.37 15.99 -5.35
CA GLY A 303 1.28 15.85 -6.80
C GLY A 303 2.07 16.87 -7.61
N THR A 304 2.95 17.66 -6.97
CA THR A 304 3.68 18.75 -7.65
C THR A 304 4.98 18.29 -8.29
N VAL A 305 5.53 17.15 -7.88
CA VAL A 305 6.78 16.60 -8.41
C VAL A 305 6.64 15.10 -8.61
N ALA A 306 6.96 14.61 -9.81
CA ALA A 306 7.18 13.19 -10.03
C ALA A 306 8.67 12.87 -9.93
N VAL A 307 8.96 11.75 -9.27
CA VAL A 307 10.30 11.23 -9.01
C VAL A 307 10.54 10.05 -9.91
N ALA A 308 11.37 10.19 -10.93
CA ALA A 308 11.75 9.09 -11.81
C ALA A 308 13.18 8.67 -11.51
N VAL A 309 13.37 7.41 -11.15
CA VAL A 309 14.70 6.85 -10.83
C VAL A 309 15.34 6.29 -12.07
N VAL A 310 16.54 6.77 -12.43
CA VAL A 310 17.31 6.30 -13.60
C VAL A 310 18.55 5.56 -13.10
N ARG A 311 18.38 4.25 -12.88
CA ARG A 311 19.40 3.38 -12.26
C ARG A 311 20.72 3.37 -13.02
N ASP A 312 20.70 3.22 -14.34
CA ASP A 312 21.90 3.08 -15.16
C ASP A 312 22.87 4.26 -15.06
N THR A 313 22.33 5.44 -14.80
CA THR A 313 23.14 6.67 -14.65
C THR A 313 23.25 7.11 -13.19
N ASN A 314 22.65 6.38 -12.24
CA ASN A 314 22.53 6.78 -10.83
C ASN A 314 22.00 8.21 -10.65
N GLN A 315 20.91 8.50 -11.35
CA GLN A 315 20.28 9.82 -11.34
C GLN A 315 18.80 9.72 -10.98
N VAL A 316 18.28 10.80 -10.43
CA VAL A 316 16.85 11.00 -10.20
C VAL A 316 16.40 12.21 -10.99
N ALA A 317 15.41 12.03 -11.83
CA ALA A 317 14.73 13.13 -12.49
C ALA A 317 13.55 13.60 -11.61
N LEU A 318 13.53 14.89 -11.29
CA LEU A 318 12.42 15.52 -10.57
C LEU A 318 11.58 16.29 -11.59
N LEU A 319 10.44 15.74 -11.97
CA LEU A 319 9.58 16.28 -13.00
C LEU A 319 8.51 17.18 -12.38
N PRO A 320 8.59 18.53 -12.56
CA PRO A 320 7.61 19.45 -11.97
C PRO A 320 6.26 19.34 -12.68
N VAL A 321 5.21 18.98 -11.97
CA VAL A 321 3.85 18.82 -12.50
C VAL A 321 3.00 20.03 -12.06
N PRO A 322 2.29 20.71 -12.98
CA PRO A 322 2.13 20.46 -14.42
C PRO A 322 3.19 21.11 -15.31
N GLY A 323 4.21 21.79 -14.76
CA GLY A 323 5.19 22.56 -15.52
C GLY A 323 5.88 21.77 -16.63
N ILE A 324 6.15 20.48 -16.39
CA ILE A 324 6.80 19.57 -17.34
C ILE A 324 6.01 19.40 -18.66
N VAL A 325 4.70 19.61 -18.64
CA VAL A 325 3.85 19.52 -19.84
C VAL A 325 4.14 20.67 -20.80
N ALA A 326 4.40 21.86 -20.28
CA ALA A 326 4.70 23.04 -21.07
C ALA A 326 6.17 23.08 -21.55
N ASP A 327 7.09 22.56 -20.74
CA ASP A 327 8.52 22.52 -21.06
C ASP A 327 9.11 21.16 -20.62
N PRO A 328 9.04 20.13 -21.48
CA PRO A 328 9.47 18.78 -21.15
C PRO A 328 10.99 18.59 -21.05
N LEU A 329 11.77 19.64 -21.30
CA LEU A 329 13.23 19.64 -21.15
C LEU A 329 13.68 20.34 -19.85
N ASN A 330 12.77 20.98 -19.13
CA ASN A 330 13.11 21.79 -17.96
C ASN A 330 12.77 21.04 -16.66
N PHE A 331 13.65 20.15 -16.24
CA PHE A 331 13.56 19.46 -14.96
C PHE A 331 14.96 19.24 -14.35
N PRO A 332 15.08 19.24 -13.01
CA PRO A 332 16.31 18.86 -12.33
C PRO A 332 16.65 17.38 -12.55
N LEU A 333 17.90 17.10 -12.88
CA LEU A 333 18.46 15.75 -12.93
C LEU A 333 19.55 15.66 -11.86
N ILE A 334 19.25 14.92 -10.78
CA ILE A 334 20.08 14.85 -9.57
C ILE A 334 20.96 13.61 -9.63
N SER A 335 22.26 13.77 -9.61
CA SER A 335 23.21 12.65 -9.52
C SER A 335 23.34 12.16 -8.09
N VAL A 336 23.32 10.84 -7.90
CA VAL A 336 23.54 10.18 -6.60
C VAL A 336 24.89 9.45 -6.64
N PRO A 337 25.98 10.11 -6.25
CA PRO A 337 27.31 9.53 -6.31
C PRO A 337 27.50 8.45 -5.23
N ASN A 338 28.30 7.43 -5.53
CA ASN A 338 28.72 6.37 -4.61
C ASN A 338 27.56 5.50 -4.04
N ALA A 339 26.39 5.51 -4.70
CA ALA A 339 25.31 4.59 -4.39
C ALA A 339 24.65 4.12 -5.68
N THR A 340 24.14 2.91 -5.70
CA THR A 340 23.21 2.45 -6.74
C THR A 340 21.79 2.67 -6.24
N ILE A 341 20.96 3.25 -7.08
CA ILE A 341 19.54 3.48 -6.79
C ILE A 341 18.73 2.83 -7.91
N GLY A 342 17.57 2.29 -7.57
CA GLY A 342 16.68 1.63 -8.54
C GLY A 342 15.21 1.91 -8.23
N SER A 343 14.90 2.13 -6.94
CA SER A 343 13.55 2.45 -6.46
C SER A 343 13.56 3.65 -5.54
N ALA A 344 12.41 4.30 -5.44
CA ALA A 344 12.07 5.33 -4.46
C ALA A 344 10.94 4.83 -3.55
N SER A 345 10.89 5.33 -2.33
CA SER A 345 9.75 5.19 -1.43
C SER A 345 9.46 6.56 -0.84
N LEU A 346 8.28 7.10 -1.11
CA LEU A 346 7.88 8.42 -0.64
C LEU A 346 7.04 8.31 0.63
N ALA A 347 7.32 9.16 1.61
CA ALA A 347 6.49 9.25 2.80
C ALA A 347 5.21 10.04 2.51
N ALA A 348 4.08 9.59 3.07
CA ALA A 348 2.76 10.14 2.74
C ALA A 348 2.57 11.63 3.11
N GLN A 349 3.32 12.14 4.10
CA GLN A 349 3.18 13.52 4.60
C GLN A 349 4.50 14.32 4.54
N SER A 350 5.49 13.85 3.75
CA SER A 350 6.79 14.50 3.65
C SER A 350 7.26 14.51 2.19
N PRO A 351 7.97 15.57 1.75
CA PRO A 351 8.56 15.61 0.41
C PRO A 351 9.84 14.75 0.30
N LEU A 352 10.15 13.93 1.30
CA LEU A 352 11.37 13.14 1.33
C LEU A 352 11.19 11.83 0.58
N ALA A 353 12.01 11.62 -0.45
CA ALA A 353 12.14 10.34 -1.14
C ALA A 353 13.30 9.53 -0.53
N LEU A 354 13.05 8.26 -0.27
CA LEU A 354 14.00 7.27 0.21
C LEU A 354 14.40 6.37 -0.96
N LEU A 355 15.61 6.55 -1.46
CA LEU A 355 16.11 5.90 -2.66
C LEU A 355 16.97 4.69 -2.27
N TYR A 356 16.74 3.56 -2.91
CA TYR A 356 17.46 2.31 -2.67
C TYR A 356 17.47 1.44 -3.94
N THR A 357 18.04 0.25 -3.90
CA THR A 357 17.85 -0.80 -4.90
C THR A 357 17.78 -2.16 -4.21
N ASN A 358 16.95 -3.04 -4.74
CA ASN A 358 16.90 -4.45 -4.38
C ASN A 358 17.29 -5.38 -5.56
N ALA A 359 17.54 -4.83 -6.74
CA ALA A 359 18.04 -5.58 -7.89
C ALA A 359 19.48 -6.08 -7.71
N THR A 360 20.25 -5.42 -6.86
CA THR A 360 21.61 -5.82 -6.49
C THR A 360 21.85 -5.58 -4.99
N PRO A 361 22.67 -6.42 -4.33
CA PRO A 361 22.99 -6.20 -2.92
C PRO A 361 23.64 -4.84 -2.68
N ASN A 362 22.92 -3.91 -2.09
CA ASN A 362 23.40 -2.57 -1.78
C ASN A 362 22.96 -2.15 -0.36
N PRO A 363 23.91 -1.88 0.57
CA PRO A 363 23.59 -1.48 1.93
C PRO A 363 23.50 0.05 2.10
N VAL A 364 23.03 0.79 1.11
CA VAL A 364 22.91 2.25 1.17
C VAL A 364 21.46 2.67 0.98
N LEU A 365 20.97 3.51 1.86
CA LEU A 365 19.73 4.26 1.73
C LEU A 365 20.08 5.72 1.44
N THR A 366 19.53 6.28 0.37
CA THR A 366 19.77 7.69 0.00
C THR A 366 18.49 8.48 0.22
N LEU A 367 18.60 9.61 0.90
CA LEU A 367 17.50 10.53 1.18
C LEU A 367 17.60 11.73 0.24
N LEU A 368 16.49 12.09 -0.38
CA LEU A 368 16.37 13.21 -1.29
C LEU A 368 15.14 14.05 -0.96
N ASP A 369 15.34 15.29 -0.55
CA ASP A 369 14.24 16.25 -0.39
C ASP A 369 13.82 16.78 -1.76
N THR A 370 12.66 16.33 -2.25
CA THR A 370 12.15 16.66 -3.58
C THR A 370 11.61 18.10 -3.68
N SER A 371 11.36 18.77 -2.55
CA SER A 371 10.89 20.16 -2.48
C SER A 371 12.01 21.18 -2.43
N ALA A 372 13.25 20.76 -2.18
CA ALA A 372 14.38 21.65 -2.06
C ALA A 372 14.73 22.31 -3.41
N PRO A 373 15.00 23.63 -3.46
CA PRO A 373 15.38 24.30 -4.71
C PRO A 373 16.67 23.77 -5.35
N ALA A 374 17.55 23.18 -4.56
CA ALA A 374 18.78 22.51 -4.97
C ALA A 374 18.91 21.22 -4.15
N PRO A 375 18.23 20.15 -4.55
CA PRO A 375 18.25 18.89 -3.82
C PRO A 375 19.67 18.34 -3.70
N ASN A 376 20.03 17.94 -2.48
CA ASN A 376 21.34 17.33 -2.20
C ASN A 376 21.13 15.95 -1.54
N PRO A 377 21.48 14.86 -2.23
CA PRO A 377 21.31 13.52 -1.68
C PRO A 377 22.13 13.31 -0.41
N ARG A 378 21.49 12.80 0.65
CA ARG A 378 22.15 12.39 1.90
C ARG A 378 22.12 10.87 2.01
N GLN A 379 23.26 10.24 2.18
CA GLN A 379 23.39 8.78 2.28
C GLN A 379 23.42 8.32 3.72
N ILE A 380 22.72 7.23 3.99
CA ILE A 380 22.78 6.48 5.25
C ILE A 380 23.39 5.11 4.92
N GLN A 381 24.58 4.84 5.48
CA GLN A 381 25.20 3.54 5.36
C GLN A 381 24.48 2.56 6.31
N LEU A 382 23.96 1.50 5.75
CA LEU A 382 23.34 0.39 6.47
C LEU A 382 24.31 -0.79 6.58
N TRP A 383 23.92 -1.82 7.31
CA TRP A 383 24.78 -2.96 7.64
C TRP A 383 24.51 -4.20 6.80
N ALA A 384 23.40 -4.19 6.04
CA ALA A 384 22.99 -5.29 5.16
C ALA A 384 22.30 -4.72 3.91
N PRO A 385 22.25 -5.49 2.79
CA PRO A 385 21.58 -5.07 1.57
C PRO A 385 20.10 -4.75 1.82
N VAL A 386 19.62 -3.68 1.19
CA VAL A 386 18.22 -3.27 1.29
C VAL A 386 17.37 -4.16 0.39
N LYS A 387 16.25 -4.66 0.94
CA LYS A 387 15.20 -5.35 0.17
C LYS A 387 13.96 -4.47 0.00
N ALA A 388 13.50 -3.83 1.07
CA ALA A 388 12.34 -2.95 1.05
C ALA A 388 12.45 -1.86 2.12
N VAL A 389 11.80 -0.73 1.89
CA VAL A 389 11.82 0.45 2.78
C VAL A 389 10.39 0.88 3.07
N PHE A 390 10.06 1.05 4.35
CA PHE A 390 8.75 1.47 4.84
C PHE A 390 8.94 2.73 5.68
N PRO A 391 8.81 3.93 5.10
CA PRO A 391 8.90 5.18 5.87
C PRO A 391 7.67 5.36 6.75
N THR A 392 7.85 6.08 7.87
CA THR A 392 6.72 6.66 8.60
C THR A 392 6.11 7.79 7.77
N GLU A 393 4.82 8.11 7.98
CA GLU A 393 4.12 9.12 7.19
C GLU A 393 4.83 10.49 7.18
N ASP A 394 5.44 10.87 8.30
CA ASP A 394 6.20 12.10 8.49
C ASP A 394 7.67 11.99 8.05
N ALA A 395 8.10 10.83 7.58
CA ALA A 395 9.49 10.49 7.28
C ALA A 395 10.47 10.69 8.47
N ALA A 396 10.00 10.69 9.71
CA ALA A 396 10.90 10.78 10.87
C ALA A 396 11.72 9.50 11.04
N HIS A 397 11.16 8.35 10.68
CA HIS A 397 11.79 7.03 10.74
C HIS A 397 11.44 6.19 9.50
N ALA A 398 12.16 5.09 9.33
CA ALA A 398 11.80 4.03 8.40
C ALA A 398 12.11 2.66 8.99
N ILE A 399 11.30 1.66 8.64
CA ILE A 399 11.67 0.26 8.75
C ILE A 399 12.31 -0.13 7.42
N VAL A 400 13.52 -0.67 7.48
CA VAL A 400 14.21 -1.21 6.32
C VAL A 400 14.34 -2.71 6.50
N VAL A 401 13.81 -3.46 5.55
CA VAL A 401 13.98 -4.92 5.47
C VAL A 401 15.22 -5.21 4.65
N HIS A 402 16.02 -6.16 5.10
CA HIS A 402 17.27 -6.55 4.48
C HIS A 402 17.23 -8.00 4.02
N GLU A 403 17.92 -8.26 2.93
CA GLU A 403 18.28 -9.61 2.53
C GLU A 403 19.40 -10.18 3.39
N ALA A 404 19.61 -11.51 3.31
CA ALA A 404 20.76 -12.17 3.90
C ALA A 404 22.06 -11.60 3.33
N GLY A 405 23.09 -11.45 4.17
CA GLY A 405 24.39 -10.97 3.74
C GLY A 405 24.88 -9.75 4.53
N GLY A 406 25.96 -9.13 4.06
CA GLY A 406 26.59 -8.00 4.75
C GLY A 406 27.10 -8.37 6.13
N MET A 407 26.95 -7.48 7.12
CA MET A 407 27.43 -7.69 8.49
C MET A 407 26.55 -8.63 9.33
N ILE A 408 25.36 -9.00 8.87
CA ILE A 408 24.53 -10.00 9.57
C ILE A 408 25.06 -11.44 9.37
N GLY A 409 25.99 -11.62 8.41
CA GLY A 409 26.55 -12.92 8.08
C GLY A 409 25.53 -13.91 7.54
N SER A 410 25.94 -15.18 7.52
CA SER A 410 25.05 -16.29 7.11
C SER A 410 24.21 -16.85 8.25
N GLU A 411 24.29 -16.27 9.45
CA GLU A 411 23.57 -16.76 10.64
C GLU A 411 22.07 -16.43 10.57
N TYR A 412 21.70 -15.35 9.85
CA TYR A 412 20.33 -14.88 9.72
C TYR A 412 19.90 -14.88 8.26
N PRO A 413 18.72 -15.44 7.95
CA PRO A 413 18.17 -15.43 6.59
C PRO A 413 17.67 -14.04 6.13
N ALA A 414 17.41 -13.14 7.06
CA ALA A 414 17.00 -11.77 6.81
C ALA A 414 17.39 -10.87 8.00
N ALA A 415 17.20 -9.57 7.86
CA ALA A 415 17.30 -8.62 8.96
C ALA A 415 16.34 -7.45 8.77
N MET A 416 16.17 -6.66 9.81
CA MET A 416 15.49 -5.37 9.76
C MET A 416 16.31 -4.29 10.41
N SER A 417 16.21 -3.07 9.91
CA SER A 417 16.74 -1.87 10.58
C SER A 417 15.60 -0.91 10.92
N VAL A 418 15.65 -0.35 12.11
CA VAL A 418 14.92 0.87 12.45
C VAL A 418 15.85 2.04 12.17
N VAL A 419 15.50 2.87 11.20
CA VAL A 419 16.33 3.97 10.71
C VAL A 419 15.74 5.30 11.18
N PRO A 420 16.38 6.04 12.10
CA PRO A 420 15.98 7.40 12.45
C PRO A 420 16.42 8.38 11.36
N ILE A 421 15.48 8.86 10.55
CA ILE A 421 15.75 9.72 9.39
C ILE A 421 15.94 11.18 9.81
N ALA A 422 15.09 11.65 10.72
CA ALA A 422 15.10 13.05 11.19
C ALA A 422 16.31 13.42 12.07
N ASN A 423 17.04 12.41 12.57
CA ASN A 423 18.18 12.57 13.47
C ASN A 423 19.40 11.84 12.90
N ASP A 424 20.59 12.35 13.17
CA ASP A 424 21.85 11.69 12.77
C ASP A 424 22.24 10.51 13.70
N LEU A 425 21.23 9.78 14.19
CA LEU A 425 21.46 8.58 14.98
C LEU A 425 21.69 7.37 14.06
N PRO A 426 22.55 6.43 14.47
CA PRO A 426 22.77 5.23 13.69
C PRO A 426 21.53 4.34 13.67
N ALA A 427 21.30 3.67 12.54
CA ALA A 427 20.25 2.69 12.39
C ALA A 427 20.43 1.51 13.37
N LYS A 428 19.33 1.04 13.94
CA LYS A 428 19.31 -0.16 14.81
C LYS A 428 19.06 -1.40 13.95
N LEU A 429 20.09 -2.20 13.75
CA LEU A 429 19.99 -3.48 13.06
C LEU A 429 19.53 -4.61 14.00
N THR A 430 18.64 -5.47 13.52
CA THR A 430 18.18 -6.68 14.19
C THR A 430 18.15 -7.84 13.19
N GLY A 431 18.88 -8.94 13.48
CA GLY A 431 18.79 -10.17 12.70
C GLY A 431 17.42 -10.85 12.89
N LEU A 432 16.88 -11.42 11.83
CA LEU A 432 15.59 -12.11 11.82
C LEU A 432 15.78 -13.61 11.65
N ASP A 433 15.03 -14.41 12.41
CA ASP A 433 15.15 -15.87 12.42
C ASP A 433 14.62 -16.54 11.12
N ALA A 434 13.84 -15.81 10.35
CA ALA A 434 13.21 -16.27 9.11
C ALA A 434 12.93 -15.09 8.15
N PRO A 435 12.61 -15.34 6.88
CA PRO A 435 12.21 -14.30 5.92
C PRO A 435 11.00 -13.49 6.42
N VAL A 436 10.95 -12.22 5.99
CA VAL A 436 9.83 -11.32 6.30
C VAL A 436 8.62 -11.68 5.44
N ILE A 437 7.46 -11.81 6.08
CA ILE A 437 6.17 -12.08 5.42
C ILE A 437 5.32 -10.83 5.36
N SER A 438 5.34 -10.01 6.43
CA SER A 438 4.49 -8.82 6.50
C SER A 438 5.13 -7.74 7.37
N VAL A 439 4.95 -6.49 6.95
CA VAL A 439 5.34 -5.29 7.71
C VAL A 439 4.13 -4.40 7.88
N ALA A 440 3.94 -3.87 9.08
CA ALA A 440 2.94 -2.85 9.35
C ALA A 440 3.60 -1.71 10.14
N VAL A 441 3.42 -0.47 9.67
CA VAL A 441 3.90 0.74 10.34
C VAL A 441 2.70 1.52 10.84
N SER A 442 2.75 2.02 12.09
CA SER A 442 1.62 2.78 12.64
C SER A 442 1.51 4.14 11.96
N PRO A 443 0.29 4.65 11.73
CA PRO A 443 0.07 6.01 11.22
C PRO A 443 0.69 7.10 12.12
N SER A 444 0.84 6.82 13.41
CA SER A 444 1.53 7.70 14.34
C SER A 444 3.05 7.76 14.15
N GLY A 445 3.62 6.87 13.35
CA GLY A 445 5.08 6.74 13.16
C GLY A 445 5.85 6.23 14.38
N HIS A 446 5.16 5.73 15.42
CA HIS A 446 5.82 5.33 16.66
C HIS A 446 6.08 3.84 16.78
N GLU A 447 5.28 3.01 16.12
CA GLU A 447 5.34 1.55 16.23
C GLU A 447 5.39 0.90 14.84
N ALA A 448 6.07 -0.25 14.77
CA ALA A 448 6.02 -1.12 13.62
C ALA A 448 6.02 -2.59 14.04
N LEU A 449 5.40 -3.41 13.22
CA LEU A 449 5.37 -4.85 13.33
C LEU A 449 6.03 -5.47 12.10
N VAL A 450 6.88 -6.48 12.33
CA VAL A 450 7.49 -7.28 11.26
C VAL A 450 7.24 -8.74 11.59
N ALA A 451 6.41 -9.41 10.79
CA ALA A 451 6.11 -10.82 10.92
C ALA A 451 7.02 -11.65 10.00
N THR A 452 7.56 -12.75 10.53
CA THR A 452 8.53 -13.59 9.81
C THR A 452 8.19 -15.07 9.92
N GLY A 453 8.59 -15.83 8.90
CA GLY A 453 8.49 -17.28 8.86
C GLY A 453 7.47 -17.78 7.87
N ASP A 454 7.92 -18.72 7.03
CA ASP A 454 7.13 -19.42 6.02
C ASP A 454 7.18 -20.95 6.26
N GLU A 455 6.63 -21.73 5.34
CA GLU A 455 6.63 -23.21 5.43
C GLU A 455 8.05 -23.81 5.37
N MET A 456 8.97 -23.14 4.66
CA MET A 456 10.37 -23.60 4.55
C MET A 456 11.21 -23.15 5.77
N HIS A 457 10.81 -22.03 6.40
CA HIS A 457 11.49 -21.44 7.57
C HIS A 457 10.48 -21.31 8.73
N PRO A 458 10.18 -22.43 9.45
CA PRO A 458 9.09 -22.47 10.44
C PRO A 458 9.43 -21.77 11.77
N GLN A 459 10.39 -20.87 11.80
CA GLN A 459 10.67 -20.00 12.95
C GLN A 459 9.73 -18.80 12.94
N PHE A 460 8.45 -19.02 13.21
CA PHE A 460 7.42 -18.01 13.20
C PHE A 460 7.63 -16.99 14.33
N ARG A 461 7.83 -15.73 13.96
CA ARG A 461 8.11 -14.62 14.90
C ARG A 461 7.35 -13.37 14.53
N LEU A 462 7.10 -12.57 15.54
CA LEU A 462 6.73 -11.18 15.41
C LEU A 462 7.81 -10.34 16.06
N TYR A 463 8.33 -9.37 15.33
CA TYR A 463 9.19 -8.33 15.86
C TYR A 463 8.35 -7.05 15.99
N TYR A 464 8.28 -6.53 17.20
CA TYR A 464 7.65 -5.27 17.52
C TYR A 464 8.73 -4.21 17.74
N ALA A 465 8.72 -3.17 16.91
CA ALA A 465 9.64 -2.06 16.99
C ALA A 465 8.96 -0.81 17.54
N SER A 466 9.59 -0.17 18.53
CA SER A 466 9.26 1.18 18.97
C SER A 466 10.21 2.15 18.30
N MET A 467 9.71 2.98 17.40
CA MET A 467 10.53 3.86 16.55
C MET A 467 11.32 4.90 17.35
N PRO A 468 10.72 5.67 18.29
CA PRO A 468 11.48 6.71 19.01
C PRO A 468 12.59 6.16 19.91
N SER A 469 12.38 4.97 20.47
CA SER A 469 13.36 4.33 21.36
C SER A 469 14.32 3.40 20.64
N LEU A 470 14.06 3.08 19.37
CA LEU A 470 14.76 2.08 18.56
C LEU A 470 14.79 0.69 19.23
N GLU A 471 13.83 0.42 20.14
CA GLU A 471 13.72 -0.87 20.83
C GLU A 471 12.98 -1.86 19.92
N VAL A 472 13.51 -3.08 19.80
CA VAL A 472 12.87 -4.17 19.07
C VAL A 472 12.68 -5.35 20.03
N LYS A 473 11.42 -5.78 20.19
CA LYS A 473 11.04 -6.95 20.98
C LYS A 473 10.66 -8.10 20.05
N LYS A 474 11.07 -9.32 20.40
CA LYS A 474 10.76 -10.54 19.66
C LYS A 474 9.70 -11.35 20.39
N VAL A 475 8.65 -11.75 19.67
CA VAL A 475 7.54 -12.57 20.16
C VAL A 475 7.48 -13.86 19.35
N GLN A 476 7.34 -15.01 20.02
CA GLN A 476 7.12 -16.30 19.36
C GLN A 476 5.67 -16.39 18.88
N LEU A 477 5.46 -16.76 17.62
CA LEU A 477 4.15 -17.09 17.09
C LEU A 477 3.93 -18.62 17.09
N ALA A 478 2.70 -19.04 17.30
CA ALA A 478 2.35 -20.46 17.40
C ALA A 478 2.16 -21.15 16.03
N SER A 479 1.89 -20.38 14.98
CA SER A 479 1.76 -20.85 13.59
C SER A 479 2.18 -19.77 12.61
N GLN A 480 2.27 -20.14 11.34
CA GLN A 480 2.73 -19.27 10.26
C GLN A 480 1.94 -17.97 10.20
N PRO A 481 2.60 -16.80 10.21
CA PRO A 481 1.94 -15.52 10.00
C PRO A 481 1.42 -15.40 8.56
N ILE A 482 0.27 -14.75 8.42
CA ILE A 482 -0.35 -14.41 7.13
C ILE A 482 -0.17 -12.91 6.86
N ALA A 483 -0.55 -12.09 7.83
CA ALA A 483 -0.47 -10.64 7.71
C ALA A 483 -0.39 -10.00 9.11
N ALA A 484 0.30 -8.87 9.18
CA ALA A 484 0.33 -7.98 10.34
C ALA A 484 -0.45 -6.70 10.05
N GLY A 485 -1.01 -6.08 11.08
CA GLY A 485 -1.68 -4.80 10.97
C GLY A 485 -1.75 -4.07 12.30
N ILE A 486 -2.22 -2.83 12.28
CA ILE A 486 -2.30 -1.96 13.45
C ILE A 486 -3.70 -1.38 13.58
N VAL A 487 -4.27 -1.48 14.79
CA VAL A 487 -5.53 -0.84 15.17
C VAL A 487 -5.17 0.40 15.98
N ALA A 488 -5.03 1.54 15.30
CA ALA A 488 -4.49 2.76 15.88
C ALA A 488 -5.29 3.25 17.10
N CYS A 489 -6.63 3.22 17.04
CA CYS A 489 -7.49 3.65 18.14
C CYS A 489 -7.38 2.78 19.38
N ALA A 490 -7.13 1.47 19.21
CA ALA A 490 -6.89 0.55 20.31
C ALA A 490 -5.44 0.55 20.79
N LYS A 491 -4.51 1.22 20.07
CA LYS A 491 -3.07 1.18 20.28
C LYS A 491 -2.55 -0.25 20.36
N ARG A 492 -3.03 -1.08 19.46
CA ARG A 492 -2.65 -2.50 19.36
C ARG A 492 -2.25 -2.87 17.95
N GLY A 493 -1.23 -3.70 17.89
CA GLY A 493 -0.89 -4.42 16.68
C GLY A 493 -1.49 -5.83 16.71
N TYR A 494 -1.68 -6.41 15.54
CA TYR A 494 -2.10 -7.80 15.41
C TYR A 494 -1.31 -8.53 14.33
N VAL A 495 -1.26 -9.87 14.46
CA VAL A 495 -0.77 -10.77 13.42
C VAL A 495 -1.75 -11.90 13.27
N ALA A 496 -2.35 -12.00 12.08
CA ALA A 496 -3.14 -13.16 11.70
C ALA A 496 -2.21 -14.33 11.36
N GLN A 497 -2.61 -15.54 11.73
CA GLN A 497 -1.80 -16.74 11.58
C GLN A 497 -2.60 -17.85 10.94
N LYS A 498 -1.94 -18.69 10.14
CA LYS A 498 -2.53 -19.86 9.48
C LYS A 498 -2.97 -20.89 10.55
N HIS A 499 -4.27 -21.09 10.71
CA HIS A 499 -4.86 -22.05 11.63
C HIS A 499 -6.28 -22.41 11.15
N PRO A 500 -6.67 -23.70 11.13
CA PRO A 500 -7.98 -24.12 10.63
C PRO A 500 -9.17 -23.47 11.38
N ASP A 501 -9.01 -23.22 12.67
CA ASP A 501 -10.05 -22.61 13.51
C ASP A 501 -9.85 -21.10 13.72
N GLY A 502 -8.96 -20.48 12.94
CA GLY A 502 -8.55 -19.09 13.09
C GLY A 502 -7.62 -18.83 14.28
N ARG A 503 -6.57 -18.07 14.05
CA ARG A 503 -5.63 -17.62 15.09
C ARG A 503 -5.13 -16.22 14.81
N ILE A 504 -5.11 -15.39 15.85
CA ILE A 504 -4.59 -14.03 15.79
C ILE A 504 -3.89 -13.68 17.10
N THR A 505 -2.74 -13.04 17.00
CA THR A 505 -1.98 -12.54 18.15
C THR A 505 -2.04 -11.03 18.18
N PHE A 506 -2.40 -10.46 19.32
CA PHE A 506 -2.41 -9.02 19.57
C PHE A 506 -1.23 -8.61 20.43
N VAL A 507 -0.65 -7.45 20.13
CA VAL A 507 0.36 -6.77 20.92
C VAL A 507 -0.17 -5.43 21.39
N ASP A 508 -0.23 -5.21 22.68
CA ASP A 508 -0.61 -3.92 23.26
C ASP A 508 0.63 -3.02 23.32
N PHE A 509 0.59 -1.90 22.62
CA PHE A 509 1.75 -1.00 22.52
C PHE A 509 2.05 -0.22 23.79
N GLN A 510 1.07 -0.07 24.68
CA GLN A 510 1.25 0.65 25.93
C GLN A 510 1.89 -0.23 27.01
N THR A 511 1.45 -1.48 27.10
CA THR A 511 1.91 -2.42 28.15
C THR A 511 2.97 -3.39 27.65
N GLY A 512 3.07 -3.59 26.33
CA GLY A 512 3.89 -4.63 25.70
C GLY A 512 3.34 -6.03 25.92
N SER A 513 2.09 -6.17 26.40
CA SER A 513 1.48 -7.47 26.60
C SER A 513 1.09 -8.11 25.28
N VAL A 514 1.21 -9.43 25.21
CA VAL A 514 0.92 -10.23 24.02
C VAL A 514 -0.16 -11.24 24.37
N LEU A 515 -1.23 -11.29 23.56
CA LEU A 515 -2.34 -12.20 23.75
C LEU A 515 -2.70 -12.86 22.42
N THR A 516 -2.86 -14.19 22.43
CA THR A 516 -3.26 -14.96 21.24
C THR A 516 -4.68 -15.48 21.43
N LEU A 517 -5.52 -15.22 20.44
CA LEU A 517 -6.86 -15.79 20.31
C LEU A 517 -6.81 -16.93 19.30
N THR A 518 -7.40 -18.08 19.65
CA THR A 518 -7.53 -19.23 18.75
C THR A 518 -8.96 -19.74 18.78
N GLY A 519 -9.46 -20.27 17.67
CA GLY A 519 -10.79 -20.85 17.58
C GLY A 519 -11.93 -19.87 17.28
N PHE A 520 -11.62 -18.62 16.93
CA PHE A 520 -12.65 -17.62 16.66
C PHE A 520 -13.52 -17.93 15.44
N GLU A 521 -13.05 -18.75 14.50
CA GLU A 521 -13.82 -19.24 13.35
C GLU A 521 -15.01 -20.13 13.78
N LEU A 522 -14.92 -20.72 14.95
CA LEU A 522 -15.99 -21.55 15.53
C LEU A 522 -16.96 -20.74 16.40
N ALA A 523 -16.90 -19.42 16.37
CA ALA A 523 -17.60 -18.52 17.29
C ALA A 523 -17.31 -18.84 18.77
N SER A 524 -16.16 -19.43 19.05
CA SER A 524 -15.68 -19.76 20.39
C SER A 524 -14.38 -19.02 20.69
N GLN A 525 -14.24 -18.62 21.94
CA GLN A 525 -13.08 -17.88 22.40
C GLN A 525 -12.18 -18.78 23.25
N VAL A 526 -11.00 -19.11 22.77
CA VAL A 526 -9.95 -19.73 23.58
C VAL A 526 -8.80 -18.74 23.68
N ILE A 527 -8.56 -18.23 24.88
CA ILE A 527 -7.38 -17.41 25.16
C ILE A 527 -6.24 -18.38 25.50
N ASP A 528 -5.26 -18.45 24.61
CA ASP A 528 -4.05 -19.21 24.89
C ASP A 528 -3.11 -18.36 25.75
N GLY A 529 -3.11 -18.63 27.06
CA GLY A 529 -2.32 -17.92 28.06
C GLY A 529 -0.84 -18.30 28.08
N SER A 530 -0.36 -19.06 27.11
CA SER A 530 1.01 -19.50 27.02
C SER A 530 1.91 -18.43 26.38
N ASN A 531 2.24 -17.38 27.15
CA ASN A 531 3.47 -16.64 26.87
C ASN A 531 4.26 -16.47 28.17
N PRO A 532 5.50 -16.97 28.24
CA PRO A 532 6.39 -16.74 29.36
C PRO A 532 6.91 -15.32 29.42
#